data_3c4fdaa90e7ac2ea4edf9aa65190ed76
#
_entry.id   3c4fdaa90e7ac2ea4edf9aa65190ed76
#
_cell.length_a   1.000
_cell.length_b   1.000
_cell.length_c   1.000
_cell.angle_alpha   90.00
_cell.angle_beta   90.00
_cell.angle_gamma   90.00
#
_symmetry.space_group_name_H-M   'P 1'
#
loop_
_entity.id
_entity.type
_entity.pdbx_description
1 polymer ?
#
loop_
_entity_poly.entity_id
_entity_poly.type
_entity_poly.pdbx_seq_one_letter_code
_entity_poly.pdbx_strand_id
1 'polypeptide(L)'
;MRVISGIYKRRRFDVPRTFKARPTTDFAKENLFNVLNNYIDFEEGITALDLFAGTGSISIELVSRGCDRVISIEKDPAHHSFICKIMKEVQTDKCLPIRGDVFKFIKNGREQFDFIFADPPYALKELETIPELIFQNNLLKEGGL
;
A
#
# COMPACT_ATOMS: atom_id res chain seq x y z
N MET A 1 1.76 -13.47 7.13
CA MET A 1 1.45 -12.02 7.08
C MET A 1 0.42 -11.70 8.16
N ARG A 2 0.70 -10.73 8.99
CA ARG A 2 -0.14 -10.41 10.15
C ARG A 2 -0.45 -8.91 10.20
N VAL A 3 -1.68 -8.56 10.58
CA VAL A 3 -2.07 -7.17 10.86
C VAL A 3 -1.62 -6.81 12.29
N ILE A 4 -0.93 -5.69 12.43
CA ILE A 4 -0.32 -5.26 13.70
C ILE A 4 -1.34 -4.51 14.58
N SER A 5 -2.11 -3.60 14.02
CA SER A 5 -3.00 -2.73 14.77
C SER A 5 -4.27 -2.42 14.00
N GLY A 6 -5.24 -1.76 14.68
CA GLY A 6 -6.49 -1.34 14.08
C GLY A 6 -7.61 -2.39 14.19
N ILE A 7 -8.63 -2.24 13.34
CA ILE A 7 -9.84 -3.06 13.41
C ILE A 7 -9.61 -4.53 13.07
N TYR A 8 -8.56 -4.83 12.29
CA TYR A 8 -8.20 -6.20 11.92
C TYR A 8 -6.97 -6.71 12.68
N LYS A 9 -6.61 -6.10 13.80
CA LYS A 9 -5.47 -6.50 14.62
C LYS A 9 -5.44 -8.00 14.87
N ARG A 10 -4.27 -8.61 14.69
CA ARG A 10 -3.99 -10.04 14.87
C ARG A 10 -4.52 -10.94 13.75
N ARG A 11 -5.23 -10.43 12.75
CA ARG A 11 -5.60 -11.23 11.60
C ARG A 11 -4.33 -11.69 10.87
N ARG A 12 -4.35 -12.94 10.43
CA ARG A 12 -3.24 -13.58 9.72
C ARG A 12 -3.70 -14.06 8.36
N PHE A 13 -2.78 -13.98 7.39
CA PHE A 13 -3.02 -14.45 6.04
C PHE A 13 -1.83 -15.29 5.59
N ASP A 14 -2.09 -16.50 5.06
CA ASP A 14 -1.05 -17.39 4.58
C ASP A 14 -0.61 -16.97 3.19
N VAL A 15 0.64 -16.53 3.07
CA VAL A 15 1.24 -16.15 1.79
C VAL A 15 1.77 -17.41 1.11
N PRO A 16 1.35 -17.69 -0.15
CA PRO A 16 1.87 -18.84 -0.89
C PRO A 16 3.40 -18.81 -0.99
N ARG A 17 4.04 -19.97 -0.76
CA ARG A 17 5.50 -20.08 -0.83
C ARG A 17 6.09 -19.81 -2.20
N THR A 18 5.26 -19.94 -3.24
CA THR A 18 5.64 -19.69 -4.63
C THR A 18 5.73 -18.21 -4.98
N PHE A 19 5.25 -17.33 -4.10
CA PHE A 19 5.29 -15.90 -4.36
C PHE A 19 6.72 -15.37 -4.33
N LYS A 20 7.06 -14.55 -5.31
CA LYS A 20 8.36 -13.85 -5.38
C LYS A 20 8.45 -12.76 -4.33
N ALA A 21 7.37 -11.99 -4.16
CA ALA A 21 7.28 -10.98 -3.13
C ALA A 21 7.09 -11.63 -1.76
N ARG A 22 7.79 -11.11 -0.76
CA ARG A 22 7.60 -11.49 0.64
C ARG A 22 6.92 -10.34 1.37
N PRO A 23 6.02 -10.63 2.32
CA PRO A 23 5.41 -9.56 3.10
C PRO A 23 6.48 -8.86 3.94
N THR A 24 6.25 -7.58 4.22
CA THR A 24 7.03 -6.83 5.20
C THR A 24 6.96 -7.56 6.53
N THR A 25 8.10 -7.72 7.22
CA THR A 25 8.11 -8.38 8.51
C THR A 25 7.27 -7.60 9.52
N ASP A 26 6.74 -8.30 10.53
CA ASP A 26 5.97 -7.67 11.61
C ASP A 26 6.76 -6.56 12.28
N PHE A 27 8.04 -6.82 12.57
CA PHE A 27 8.93 -5.87 13.22
C PHE A 27 9.12 -4.59 12.36
N ALA A 28 9.43 -4.76 11.08
CA ALA A 28 9.62 -3.63 10.17
C ALA A 28 8.33 -2.83 9.99
N LYS A 29 7.20 -3.51 9.87
CA LYS A 29 5.89 -2.86 9.72
C LYS A 29 5.52 -2.07 10.96
N GLU A 30 5.71 -2.65 12.15
CA GLU A 30 5.44 -1.96 13.41
C GLU A 30 6.31 -0.72 13.55
N ASN A 31 7.60 -0.80 13.27
CA ASN A 31 8.51 0.33 13.32
C ASN A 31 8.11 1.43 12.34
N LEU A 32 7.75 1.06 11.12
CA LEU A 32 7.29 2.02 10.11
C LEU A 32 6.08 2.81 10.60
N PHE A 33 5.05 2.12 11.08
CA PHE A 33 3.82 2.77 11.50
C PHE A 33 4.00 3.55 12.81
N ASN A 34 4.89 3.14 13.71
CA ASN A 34 5.24 3.92 14.88
C ASN A 34 5.84 5.27 14.51
N VAL A 35 6.68 5.31 13.48
CA VAL A 35 7.20 6.58 12.96
C VAL A 35 6.11 7.39 12.27
N LEU A 36 5.31 6.76 11.41
CA LEU A 36 4.26 7.44 10.66
C LEU A 36 3.20 8.07 11.56
N ASN A 37 2.89 7.46 12.70
CA ASN A 37 1.92 7.99 13.66
C ASN A 37 2.29 9.37 14.20
N ASN A 38 3.56 9.77 14.11
CA ASN A 38 4.00 11.12 14.50
C ASN A 38 3.67 12.19 13.46
N TYR A 39 3.33 11.79 12.24
CA TYR A 39 3.14 12.69 11.10
C TYR A 39 1.74 12.66 10.52
N ILE A 40 1.02 11.57 10.70
CA ILE A 40 -0.29 11.38 10.07
C ILE A 40 -1.22 10.62 11.00
N ASP A 41 -2.48 11.06 11.07
CA ASP A 41 -3.56 10.34 11.74
C ASP A 41 -4.39 9.62 10.68
N PHE A 42 -4.26 8.29 10.62
CA PHE A 42 -4.93 7.48 9.60
C PHE A 42 -6.45 7.46 9.73
N GLU A 43 -7.00 7.86 10.88
CA GLU A 43 -8.45 7.92 11.11
C GLU A 43 -9.09 9.24 10.64
N GLU A 44 -8.31 10.18 10.17
CA GLU A 44 -8.75 11.53 9.77
C GLU A 44 -9.07 11.66 8.27
N GLY A 45 -9.78 10.68 7.70
CA GLY A 45 -10.19 10.76 6.31
C GLY A 45 -9.07 10.59 5.29
N ILE A 46 -8.11 9.72 5.56
CA ILE A 46 -6.91 9.55 4.75
C ILE A 46 -7.19 8.70 3.52
N THR A 47 -6.77 9.21 2.37
CA THR A 47 -6.66 8.45 1.12
C THR A 47 -5.21 8.11 0.88
N ALA A 48 -4.89 6.82 0.77
CA ALA A 48 -3.52 6.31 0.67
C ALA A 48 -3.30 5.55 -0.64
N LEU A 49 -2.05 5.61 -1.12
CA LEU A 49 -1.59 4.90 -2.30
C LEU A 49 -0.43 3.99 -1.91
N ASP A 50 -0.56 2.70 -2.20
CA ASP A 50 0.48 1.70 -1.99
C ASP A 50 1.02 1.27 -3.36
N LEU A 51 2.13 1.85 -3.75
CA LEU A 51 2.84 1.52 -4.99
C LEU A 51 3.69 0.26 -4.73
N PHE A 52 3.77 -0.64 -5.70
CA PHE A 52 4.47 -1.92 -5.55
C PHE A 52 3.93 -2.74 -4.36
N ALA A 53 2.63 -2.95 -4.33
CA ALA A 53 1.93 -3.46 -3.14
C ALA A 53 2.31 -4.89 -2.74
N GLY A 54 2.82 -5.70 -3.67
CA GLY A 54 3.26 -7.07 -3.38
C GLY A 54 2.14 -7.93 -2.82
N THR A 55 2.31 -8.39 -1.59
CA THR A 55 1.29 -9.20 -0.89
C THR A 55 0.18 -8.36 -0.26
N GLY A 56 0.27 -7.03 -0.33
CA GLY A 56 -0.72 -6.16 0.27
C GLY A 56 -0.54 -5.93 1.78
N SER A 57 0.63 -6.25 2.32
CA SER A 57 0.90 -6.13 3.75
C SER A 57 0.69 -4.69 4.27
N ILE A 58 1.17 -3.70 3.55
CA ILE A 58 1.00 -2.29 3.91
C ILE A 58 -0.44 -1.84 3.66
N SER A 59 -1.03 -2.26 2.53
CA SER A 59 -2.41 -1.91 2.21
C SER A 59 -3.41 -2.37 3.26
N ILE A 60 -3.32 -3.62 3.72
CA ILE A 60 -4.24 -4.12 4.74
C ILE A 60 -4.00 -3.45 6.10
N GLU A 61 -2.76 -3.10 6.39
CA GLU A 61 -2.44 -2.36 7.62
C GLU A 61 -3.07 -0.96 7.59
N LEU A 62 -2.97 -0.26 6.47
CA LEU A 62 -3.57 1.06 6.28
C LEU A 62 -5.10 1.03 6.45
N VAL A 63 -5.76 0.05 5.83
CA VAL A 63 -7.21 -0.13 5.99
C VAL A 63 -7.54 -0.41 7.45
N SER A 64 -6.80 -1.33 8.08
CA SER A 64 -7.02 -1.70 9.49
C SER A 64 -6.89 -0.52 10.44
N ARG A 65 -5.97 0.40 10.16
CA ARG A 65 -5.71 1.58 11.00
C ARG A 65 -6.66 2.75 10.74
N GLY A 66 -7.55 2.62 9.77
CA GLY A 66 -8.66 3.56 9.61
C GLY A 66 -8.66 4.41 8.34
N CYS A 67 -7.74 4.18 7.39
CA CYS A 67 -7.79 4.90 6.12
C CYS A 67 -9.16 4.75 5.45
N ASP A 68 -9.68 5.83 4.93
CA ASP A 68 -10.96 5.83 4.23
C ASP A 68 -10.88 5.11 2.89
N ARG A 69 -9.73 5.23 2.23
CA ARG A 69 -9.52 4.66 0.91
C ARG A 69 -8.05 4.35 0.70
N VAL A 70 -7.78 3.13 0.22
CA VAL A 70 -6.44 2.68 -0.13
C VAL A 70 -6.47 2.16 -1.56
N ILE A 71 -5.57 2.66 -2.41
CA ILE A 71 -5.35 2.11 -3.74
C ILE A 71 -4.03 1.36 -3.73
N SER A 72 -4.05 0.10 -4.15
CA SER A 72 -2.87 -0.77 -4.24
C SER A 72 -2.54 -1.02 -5.69
N ILE A 73 -1.30 -0.76 -6.10
CA ILE A 73 -0.85 -1.04 -7.46
C ILE A 73 0.09 -2.23 -7.44
N GLU A 74 -0.27 -3.29 -8.16
CA GLU A 74 0.52 -4.50 -8.25
C GLU A 74 0.49 -5.06 -9.66
N LYS A 75 1.66 -5.29 -10.23
CA LYS A 75 1.82 -5.77 -11.61
C LYS A 75 1.63 -7.29 -11.74
N ASP A 76 2.07 -8.05 -10.75
CA ASP A 76 2.01 -9.51 -10.78
C ASP A 76 0.58 -9.99 -10.58
N PRO A 77 0.05 -10.84 -11.51
CA PRO A 77 -1.35 -11.29 -11.41
C PRO A 77 -1.65 -12.09 -10.15
N ALA A 78 -0.72 -12.94 -9.72
CA ALA A 78 -0.90 -13.78 -8.53
C ALA A 78 -0.92 -12.93 -7.26
N HIS A 79 -0.01 -11.97 -7.15
CA HIS A 79 0.02 -11.04 -6.02
C HIS A 79 -1.23 -10.17 -5.99
N HIS A 80 -1.65 -9.64 -7.13
CA HIS A 80 -2.88 -8.86 -7.22
C HIS A 80 -4.10 -9.68 -6.77
N SER A 81 -4.23 -10.92 -7.24
CA SER A 81 -5.32 -11.81 -6.83
C SER A 81 -5.30 -12.09 -5.32
N PHE A 82 -4.12 -12.23 -4.74
CA PHE A 82 -3.96 -12.42 -3.30
C PHE A 82 -4.47 -11.21 -2.52
N ILE A 83 -4.12 -9.99 -2.96
CA ILE A 83 -4.62 -8.76 -2.33
C ILE A 83 -6.15 -8.69 -2.39
N CYS A 84 -6.73 -8.98 -3.54
CA CYS A 84 -8.18 -9.04 -3.69
C CYS A 84 -8.80 -10.04 -2.72
N LYS A 85 -8.18 -11.21 -2.58
CA LYS A 85 -8.67 -12.27 -1.68
C LYS A 85 -8.66 -11.83 -0.22
N ILE A 86 -7.58 -11.25 0.27
CA ILE A 86 -7.50 -10.82 1.68
C ILE A 86 -8.49 -9.69 1.98
N MET A 87 -8.68 -8.76 1.06
CA MET A 87 -9.66 -7.69 1.24
C MET A 87 -11.10 -8.23 1.30
N LYS A 88 -11.39 -9.25 0.49
CA LYS A 88 -12.68 -9.93 0.53
C LYS A 88 -12.88 -10.72 1.83
N GLU A 89 -11.82 -11.38 2.33
CA GLU A 89 -11.90 -12.11 3.60
C GLU A 89 -12.25 -11.22 4.78
N VAL A 90 -11.72 -10.00 4.83
CA VAL A 90 -12.05 -9.04 5.88
C VAL A 90 -13.29 -8.20 5.55
N GLN A 91 -13.91 -8.45 4.40
CA GLN A 91 -15.15 -7.80 3.97
C GLN A 91 -15.03 -6.26 3.90
N THR A 92 -13.91 -5.77 3.38
CA THR A 92 -13.71 -4.33 3.21
C THR A 92 -13.88 -3.90 1.75
N ASP A 93 -14.47 -2.73 1.56
CA ASP A 93 -14.53 -2.04 0.26
C ASP A 93 -13.57 -0.84 0.21
N LYS A 94 -12.78 -0.65 1.27
CA LYS A 94 -11.89 0.52 1.40
C LYS A 94 -10.57 0.38 0.65
N CYS A 95 -10.26 -0.79 0.15
CA CYS A 95 -9.06 -1.01 -0.67
C CYS A 95 -9.47 -1.40 -2.08
N LEU A 96 -8.90 -0.69 -3.07
CA LEU A 96 -9.05 -1.01 -4.48
C LEU A 96 -7.71 -1.51 -5.02
N PRO A 97 -7.52 -2.83 -5.16
CA PRO A 97 -6.32 -3.37 -5.80
C PRO A 97 -6.41 -3.19 -7.31
N ILE A 98 -5.41 -2.57 -7.90
CA ILE A 98 -5.32 -2.38 -9.35
C ILE A 98 -4.15 -3.20 -9.87
N ARG A 99 -4.42 -4.06 -10.84
CA ARG A 99 -3.38 -4.78 -11.55
C ARG A 99 -2.81 -3.88 -12.64
N GLY A 100 -1.53 -3.52 -12.50
CA GLY A 100 -0.92 -2.66 -13.50
C GLY A 100 0.49 -2.22 -13.14
N ASP A 101 1.03 -1.43 -14.04
CA ASP A 101 2.37 -0.87 -13.92
C ASP A 101 2.32 0.46 -13.15
N VAL A 102 3.19 0.60 -12.15
CA VAL A 102 3.26 1.80 -11.30
C VAL A 102 3.50 3.06 -12.13
N PHE A 103 4.41 3.01 -13.09
CA PHE A 103 4.76 4.20 -13.89
C PHE A 103 3.60 4.66 -14.77
N LYS A 104 2.85 3.71 -15.34
CA LYS A 104 1.64 4.03 -16.10
C LYS A 104 0.57 4.63 -15.21
N PHE A 105 0.39 4.08 -14.02
CA PHE A 105 -0.56 4.61 -13.05
C PHE A 105 -0.22 6.05 -12.68
N ILE A 106 1.05 6.33 -12.37
CA ILE A 106 1.50 7.68 -11.99
C ILE A 106 1.23 8.67 -13.13
N LYS A 107 1.58 8.31 -14.37
CA LYS A 107 1.41 9.19 -15.54
C LYS A 107 -0.05 9.47 -15.87
N ASN A 108 -0.94 8.53 -15.62
CA ASN A 108 -2.36 8.63 -15.97
C ASN A 108 -3.25 8.96 -14.77
N GLY A 109 -2.67 9.02 -13.58
CA GLY A 109 -3.42 9.27 -12.35
C GLY A 109 -3.93 10.70 -12.28
N ARG A 110 -5.20 10.84 -11.84
CA ARG A 110 -5.86 12.13 -11.66
C ARG A 110 -6.28 12.38 -10.22
N GLU A 111 -6.10 11.38 -9.38
CA GLU A 111 -6.44 11.46 -7.96
C GLU A 111 -5.22 11.88 -7.15
N GLN A 112 -5.46 12.66 -6.10
CA GLN A 112 -4.42 13.04 -5.15
C GLN A 112 -4.56 12.23 -3.86
N PHE A 113 -3.44 11.96 -3.20
CA PHE A 113 -3.38 11.14 -2.01
C PHE A 113 -2.78 11.91 -0.83
N ASP A 114 -3.26 11.61 0.37
CA ASP A 114 -2.70 12.14 1.62
C ASP A 114 -1.41 11.43 2.00
N PHE A 115 -1.30 10.15 1.66
CA PHE A 115 -0.16 9.31 1.97
C PHE A 115 0.18 8.42 0.78
N ILE A 116 1.46 8.38 0.40
CA ILE A 116 1.96 7.51 -0.67
C ILE A 116 3.12 6.69 -0.12
N PHE A 117 3.00 5.38 -0.21
CA PHE A 117 4.05 4.43 0.15
C PHE A 117 4.58 3.75 -1.12
N ALA A 118 5.90 3.65 -1.22
CA ALA A 118 6.54 2.96 -2.34
C ALA A 118 7.75 2.17 -1.84
N ASP A 119 7.70 0.86 -2.02
CA ASP A 119 8.80 -0.05 -1.70
C ASP A 119 9.14 -0.88 -2.95
N PRO A 120 9.82 -0.28 -3.95
CA PRO A 120 10.10 -0.94 -5.22
C PRO A 120 11.16 -2.04 -5.08
N PRO A 121 11.18 -3.02 -6.03
CA PRO A 121 12.23 -4.02 -6.06
C PRO A 121 13.61 -3.39 -6.26
N TYR A 122 14.63 -3.90 -5.60
CA TYR A 122 16.01 -3.41 -5.72
C TYR A 122 16.54 -3.42 -7.17
N ALA A 123 16.08 -4.36 -7.98
CA ALA A 123 16.50 -4.49 -9.39
C ALA A 123 15.88 -3.43 -10.30
N LEU A 124 14.96 -2.61 -9.80
CA LEU A 124 14.29 -1.60 -10.61
C LEU A 124 15.22 -0.43 -10.90
N LYS A 125 15.52 -0.21 -12.19
CA LYS A 125 16.44 0.85 -12.61
C LYS A 125 15.88 2.25 -12.39
N GLU A 126 14.56 2.41 -12.47
CA GLU A 126 13.86 3.68 -12.37
C GLU A 126 13.50 4.05 -10.92
N LEU A 127 14.03 3.33 -9.97
CA LEU A 127 13.77 3.52 -8.53
C LEU A 127 13.88 4.99 -8.09
N GLU A 128 14.94 5.67 -8.52
CA GLU A 128 15.23 7.04 -8.10
C GLU A 128 14.30 8.08 -8.74
N THR A 129 13.59 7.72 -9.80
CA THR A 129 12.68 8.63 -10.49
C THR A 129 11.30 8.71 -9.87
N ILE A 130 10.95 7.78 -8.98
CA ILE A 130 9.59 7.67 -8.42
C ILE A 130 9.16 8.93 -7.68
N PRO A 131 9.93 9.49 -6.73
CA PRO A 131 9.52 10.71 -6.04
C PRO A 131 9.29 11.88 -7.00
N GLU A 132 10.18 12.06 -7.97
CA GLU A 132 10.06 13.12 -8.97
C GLU A 132 8.80 12.96 -9.80
N LEU A 133 8.49 11.74 -10.26
CA LEU A 133 7.27 11.47 -11.03
C LEU A 133 6.00 11.74 -10.23
N ILE A 134 6.00 11.43 -8.94
CA ILE A 134 4.88 11.71 -8.05
C ILE A 134 4.61 13.22 -8.00
N PHE A 135 5.65 14.03 -7.81
CA PHE A 135 5.52 15.48 -7.76
C PHE A 135 5.16 16.09 -9.12
N GLN A 136 5.77 15.62 -10.21
CA GLN A 136 5.48 16.11 -11.56
C GLN A 136 4.04 15.86 -11.98
N ASN A 137 3.44 14.75 -11.52
CA ASN A 137 2.07 14.38 -11.85
C ASN A 137 1.06 14.79 -10.76
N ASN A 138 1.51 15.53 -9.76
CA ASN A 138 0.66 16.12 -8.73
C ASN A 138 -0.22 15.08 -7.98
N LEU A 139 0.39 13.93 -7.62
CA LEU A 139 -0.31 12.85 -6.94
C LEU A 139 -0.42 13.04 -5.43
N LEU A 140 0.45 13.85 -4.84
CA LEU A 140 0.45 14.08 -3.41
C LEU A 140 -0.29 15.38 -3.09
N LYS A 141 -1.24 15.30 -2.16
CA LYS A 141 -1.95 16.49 -1.66
C LYS A 141 -1.01 17.42 -0.93
N GLU A 142 -1.32 18.71 -0.91
CA GLU A 142 -0.60 19.67 -0.07
C GLU A 142 -0.63 19.21 1.39
N GLY A 143 0.53 19.20 2.03
CA GLY A 143 0.68 18.67 3.39
C GLY A 143 0.72 17.15 3.48
N GLY A 144 0.64 16.43 2.36
CA GLY A 144 0.72 14.97 2.31
C GLY A 144 2.13 14.42 2.58
N LEU A 145 2.16 13.11 2.80
CA LEU A 145 3.38 12.41 3.21
C LEU A 145 3.70 11.27 2.26
#